data_e9c61a3971d6254f8733d12ef86fa30c
#
_entry.id   e9c61a3971d6254f8733d12ef86fa30c
#
_cell.length_a   1.000
_cell.length_b   1.000
_cell.length_c   1.000
_cell.angle_alpha   90.00
_cell.angle_beta   90.00
_cell.angle_gamma   90.00
#
_symmetry.space_group_name_H-M   'P 1'
#
loop_
_entity.id
_entity.type
_entity.pdbx_description
1 polymer ?
#
loop_
_entity_poly.entity_id
_entity_poly.type
_entity_poly.pdbx_seq_one_letter_code
_entity_poly.pdbx_strand_id
1 'polypeptide(L)'
;MPAPAIHVRGLTKSYKKLDVLRGVDFDVARGSIFALLGSNGAGKTTIVSILSTLLRADAGEAVVNGFDVAAESAEVRNSISLTGQFAAVDEILSGLENLVLVARLRHITNPSRIADDLLERFALTEAAARKVSTYSGGMRRRLDIAMSLIGNPPVIFLDEPTTGLDPEGRIEVWKAVKELADHGTTVLLTTQYLDEAEELADRIAILHEGRILVNGTLAELKRLLPPAKVEYVEKQPTLEDVYFALVATGKPGKEEK
;
A
#
# COMPACT_ATOMS: atom_id res chain seq x y z
N MET A 1 3.14 -12.47 -23.10
CA MET A 1 2.58 -12.13 -21.78
C MET A 1 1.86 -10.78 -21.91
N PRO A 2 0.77 -10.51 -21.19
CA PRO A 2 0.14 -9.21 -21.22
C PRO A 2 1.12 -8.13 -20.74
N ALA A 3 0.98 -6.90 -21.27
CA ALA A 3 1.82 -5.78 -20.86
C ALA A 3 1.67 -5.52 -19.36
N PRO A 4 2.76 -5.22 -18.62
CA PRO A 4 2.70 -4.91 -17.21
C PRO A 4 1.84 -3.66 -16.94
N ALA A 5 1.32 -3.54 -15.72
CA ALA A 5 0.61 -2.34 -15.28
C ALA A 5 1.59 -1.20 -15.00
N ILE A 6 2.78 -1.54 -14.51
CA ILE A 6 3.87 -0.58 -14.27
C ILE A 6 5.15 -1.16 -14.86
N HIS A 7 5.87 -0.35 -15.64
CA HIS A 7 7.15 -0.68 -16.26
C HIS A 7 8.16 0.41 -15.95
N VAL A 8 9.29 0.04 -15.39
CA VAL A 8 10.35 0.99 -14.98
C VAL A 8 11.70 0.48 -15.46
N ARG A 9 12.48 1.33 -16.16
CA ARG A 9 13.82 1.01 -16.65
C ARG A 9 14.78 2.15 -16.41
N GLY A 10 15.92 1.83 -15.80
CA GLY A 10 17.03 2.75 -15.61
C GLY A 10 16.68 4.02 -14.85
N LEU A 11 15.67 3.99 -13.96
CA LEU A 11 15.14 5.19 -13.33
C LEU A 11 16.16 5.79 -12.36
N THR A 12 16.50 7.08 -12.56
CA THR A 12 17.44 7.81 -11.74
C THR A 12 16.83 9.08 -11.16
N LYS A 13 17.28 9.45 -9.96
CA LYS A 13 16.94 10.72 -9.33
C LYS A 13 17.98 11.16 -8.34
N SER A 14 18.40 12.43 -8.47
CA SER A 14 19.35 13.07 -7.57
C SER A 14 18.76 14.35 -7.00
N TYR A 15 19.09 14.65 -5.76
CA TYR A 15 18.79 15.91 -5.10
C TYR A 15 20.10 16.60 -4.73
N LYS A 16 20.46 17.63 -5.47
CA LYS A 16 21.77 18.34 -5.35
C LYS A 16 22.94 17.35 -5.55
N LYS A 17 23.58 16.92 -4.44
CA LYS A 17 24.73 15.99 -4.45
C LYS A 17 24.37 14.57 -3.99
N LEU A 18 23.10 14.31 -3.67
CA LEU A 18 22.65 13.01 -3.18
C LEU A 18 21.92 12.25 -4.29
N ASP A 19 22.52 11.15 -4.76
CA ASP A 19 21.87 10.23 -5.69
C ASP A 19 20.91 9.32 -4.90
N VAL A 20 19.61 9.56 -5.07
CA VAL A 20 18.56 8.82 -4.36
C VAL A 20 18.13 7.59 -5.14
N LEU A 21 18.03 7.65 -6.47
CA LEU A 21 17.79 6.51 -7.35
C LEU A 21 18.93 6.36 -8.34
N ARG A 22 19.42 5.13 -8.48
CA ARG A 22 20.66 4.81 -9.21
C ARG A 22 20.44 3.73 -10.28
N GLY A 23 19.45 3.93 -11.15
CA GLY A 23 19.11 2.98 -12.21
C GLY A 23 18.22 1.85 -11.68
N VAL A 24 16.97 2.17 -11.37
CA VAL A 24 15.97 1.23 -10.84
C VAL A 24 15.20 0.60 -12.00
N ASP A 25 15.09 -0.73 -11.97
CA ASP A 25 14.36 -1.54 -12.95
C ASP A 25 13.38 -2.48 -12.27
N PHE A 26 12.10 -2.45 -12.66
CA PHE A 26 11.11 -3.46 -12.25
C PHE A 26 9.85 -3.40 -13.11
N ASP A 27 9.07 -4.49 -13.05
CA ASP A 27 7.76 -4.62 -13.68
C ASP A 27 6.73 -5.04 -12.62
N VAL A 28 5.51 -4.51 -12.73
CA VAL A 28 4.36 -4.90 -11.92
C VAL A 28 3.30 -5.49 -12.82
N ALA A 29 2.89 -6.72 -12.56
CA ALA A 29 1.83 -7.38 -13.31
C ALA A 29 0.46 -6.73 -13.01
N ARG A 30 -0.46 -6.77 -13.99
CA ARG A 30 -1.82 -6.27 -13.77
C ARG A 30 -2.56 -7.11 -12.74
N GLY A 31 -3.31 -6.46 -11.84
CA GLY A 31 -4.11 -7.11 -10.81
C GLY A 31 -3.28 -7.80 -9.72
N SER A 32 -2.00 -7.46 -9.58
CA SER A 32 -1.13 -8.01 -8.53
C SER A 32 -0.77 -6.96 -7.48
N ILE A 33 -0.30 -7.46 -6.33
CA ILE A 33 0.29 -6.66 -5.27
C ILE A 33 1.82 -6.74 -5.39
N PHE A 34 2.46 -5.60 -5.61
CA PHE A 34 3.91 -5.48 -5.65
C PHE A 34 4.40 -4.67 -4.45
N ALA A 35 5.27 -5.25 -3.63
CA ALA A 35 5.87 -4.55 -2.51
C ALA A 35 7.28 -4.03 -2.85
N LEU A 36 7.49 -2.74 -2.65
CA LEU A 36 8.79 -2.11 -2.66
C LEU A 36 9.30 -2.00 -1.21
N LEU A 37 10.08 -3.00 -0.78
CA LEU A 37 10.60 -3.15 0.57
C LEU A 37 11.95 -2.44 0.70
N GLY A 38 12.13 -1.65 1.76
CA GLY A 38 13.41 -1.01 2.03
C GLY A 38 13.38 -0.11 3.26
N SER A 39 14.56 0.22 3.79
CA SER A 39 14.70 1.12 4.92
C SER A 39 14.25 2.56 4.58
N ASN A 40 14.09 3.39 5.61
CA ASN A 40 13.85 4.81 5.41
C ASN A 40 15.03 5.45 4.66
N GLY A 41 14.73 6.31 3.68
CA GLY A 41 15.73 6.91 2.82
C GLY A 41 16.22 6.04 1.65
N ALA A 42 15.76 4.79 1.49
CA ALA A 42 16.15 3.94 0.38
C ALA A 42 15.69 4.45 -1.01
N GLY A 43 14.71 5.37 -1.06
CA GLY A 43 14.16 5.92 -2.30
C GLY A 43 12.73 5.49 -2.63
N LYS A 44 12.04 4.77 -1.74
CA LYS A 44 10.66 4.26 -1.95
C LYS A 44 9.67 5.35 -2.35
N THR A 45 9.51 6.36 -1.50
CA THR A 45 8.61 7.51 -1.74
C THR A 45 9.02 8.31 -2.98
N THR A 46 10.31 8.35 -3.32
CA THR A 46 10.79 9.00 -4.56
C THR A 46 10.30 8.26 -5.79
N ILE A 47 10.35 6.91 -5.80
CA ILE A 47 9.80 6.09 -6.89
C ILE A 47 8.30 6.33 -7.02
N VAL A 48 7.54 6.23 -5.92
CA VAL A 48 6.09 6.48 -5.93
C VAL A 48 5.77 7.89 -6.43
N SER A 49 6.52 8.90 -5.99
CA SER A 49 6.33 10.29 -6.44
C SER A 49 6.59 10.46 -7.95
N ILE A 50 7.55 9.75 -8.51
CA ILE A 50 7.81 9.79 -9.96
C ILE A 50 6.66 9.08 -10.70
N LEU A 51 6.30 7.85 -10.30
CA LEU A 51 5.25 7.08 -10.96
C LEU A 51 3.87 7.74 -10.88
N SER A 52 3.61 8.49 -9.80
CA SER A 52 2.40 9.30 -9.65
C SER A 52 2.46 10.68 -10.29
N THR A 53 3.52 10.99 -11.05
CA THR A 53 3.74 12.27 -11.72
C THR A 53 3.95 13.49 -10.82
N LEU A 54 4.15 13.30 -9.53
CA LEU A 54 4.43 14.38 -8.57
C LEU A 54 5.89 14.86 -8.65
N LEU A 55 6.76 14.04 -9.18
CA LEU A 55 8.20 14.33 -9.31
C LEU A 55 8.68 13.86 -10.68
N ARG A 56 9.57 14.64 -11.31
CA ARG A 56 10.21 14.25 -12.57
C ARG A 56 11.49 13.47 -12.29
N ALA A 57 11.68 12.35 -12.98
CA ALA A 57 12.95 11.62 -13.01
C ALA A 57 14.04 12.43 -13.71
N ASP A 58 15.31 12.17 -13.38
CA ASP A 58 16.44 12.80 -14.06
C ASP A 58 16.80 12.01 -15.33
N ALA A 59 16.65 10.66 -15.31
CA ALA A 59 16.78 9.81 -16.50
C ALA A 59 16.02 8.48 -16.26
N GLY A 60 15.92 7.67 -17.30
CA GLY A 60 15.20 6.40 -17.33
C GLY A 60 13.78 6.56 -17.87
N GLU A 61 13.09 5.43 -17.96
CA GLU A 61 11.73 5.33 -18.51
C GLU A 61 10.79 4.76 -17.45
N ALA A 62 9.59 5.31 -17.39
CA ALA A 62 8.52 4.81 -16.53
C ALA A 62 7.19 4.89 -17.27
N VAL A 63 6.48 3.75 -17.32
CA VAL A 63 5.15 3.63 -17.93
C VAL A 63 4.19 3.11 -16.88
N VAL A 64 3.05 3.75 -16.72
CA VAL A 64 1.97 3.35 -15.80
C VAL A 64 0.69 3.21 -16.59
N ASN A 65 0.08 2.03 -16.49
CA ASN A 65 -1.13 1.65 -17.22
C ASN A 65 -1.06 1.85 -18.76
N GLY A 66 0.16 1.79 -19.33
CA GLY A 66 0.40 1.97 -20.76
C GLY A 66 0.74 3.41 -21.14
N PHE A 67 0.75 4.36 -20.21
CA PHE A 67 1.06 5.77 -20.44
C PHE A 67 2.45 6.13 -19.93
N ASP A 68 3.23 6.86 -20.73
CA ASP A 68 4.53 7.38 -20.31
C ASP A 68 4.37 8.45 -19.23
N VAL A 69 5.07 8.27 -18.11
CA VAL A 69 4.93 9.14 -16.92
C VAL A 69 5.37 10.59 -17.20
N ALA A 70 6.35 10.79 -18.08
CA ALA A 70 6.88 12.11 -18.38
C ALA A 70 6.10 12.82 -19.49
N ALA A 71 5.69 12.07 -20.53
CA ALA A 71 5.03 12.64 -21.71
C ALA A 71 3.50 12.69 -21.58
N GLU A 72 2.89 11.70 -20.88
CA GLU A 72 1.45 11.51 -20.79
C GLU A 72 0.95 11.60 -19.34
N SER A 73 1.47 12.58 -18.59
CA SER A 73 1.21 12.70 -17.15
C SER A 73 -0.26 12.91 -16.77
N ALA A 74 -1.08 13.47 -17.66
CA ALA A 74 -2.51 13.64 -17.43
C ALA A 74 -3.25 12.30 -17.48
N GLU A 75 -2.95 11.46 -18.44
CA GLU A 75 -3.48 10.12 -18.64
C GLU A 75 -3.07 9.20 -17.48
N VAL A 76 -1.79 9.30 -17.04
CA VAL A 76 -1.32 8.61 -15.83
C VAL A 76 -2.17 9.00 -14.63
N ARG A 77 -2.34 10.30 -14.34
CA ARG A 77 -3.14 10.76 -13.19
C ARG A 77 -4.60 10.32 -13.24
N ASN A 78 -5.18 10.21 -14.43
CA ASN A 78 -6.54 9.71 -14.62
C ASN A 78 -6.67 8.20 -14.37
N SER A 79 -5.56 7.45 -14.47
CA SER A 79 -5.52 5.99 -14.33
C SER A 79 -5.00 5.50 -12.98
N ILE A 80 -4.63 6.40 -12.08
CA ILE A 80 -4.05 6.04 -10.78
C ILE A 80 -4.81 6.63 -9.61
N SER A 81 -4.57 6.06 -8.44
CA SER A 81 -4.78 6.73 -7.16
C SER A 81 -3.54 6.61 -6.29
N LEU A 82 -3.33 7.58 -5.42
CA LEU A 82 -2.21 7.62 -4.49
C LEU A 82 -2.74 7.86 -3.08
N THR A 83 -2.38 6.97 -2.18
CA THR A 83 -2.57 7.12 -0.75
C THR A 83 -1.19 7.34 -0.12
N GLY A 84 -0.94 8.53 0.39
CA GLY A 84 0.34 8.91 0.98
C GLY A 84 0.56 8.33 2.38
N GLN A 85 1.68 8.65 3.00
CA GLN A 85 2.02 8.22 4.35
C GLN A 85 1.01 8.73 5.41
N PHE A 86 0.45 9.92 5.21
CA PHE A 86 -0.61 10.49 6.05
C PHE A 86 -1.95 10.38 5.34
N ALA A 87 -2.98 9.95 6.07
CA ALA A 87 -4.32 9.86 5.53
C ALA A 87 -4.82 11.26 5.09
N ALA A 88 -5.27 11.35 3.84
CA ALA A 88 -5.77 12.61 3.24
C ALA A 88 -7.27 12.80 3.53
N VAL A 89 -7.69 12.56 4.77
CA VAL A 89 -9.08 12.68 5.21
C VAL A 89 -9.31 14.02 5.91
N ASP A 90 -10.49 14.62 5.71
CA ASP A 90 -10.91 15.78 6.46
C ASP A 90 -11.49 15.32 7.82
N GLU A 91 -10.82 15.69 8.91
CA GLU A 91 -11.19 15.27 10.26
C GLU A 91 -12.46 15.95 10.81
N ILE A 92 -12.89 17.07 10.21
CA ILE A 92 -14.10 17.80 10.59
C ILE A 92 -15.34 17.11 10.03
N LEU A 93 -15.20 16.52 8.85
CA LEU A 93 -16.26 15.77 8.15
C LEU A 93 -16.43 14.37 8.75
N SER A 94 -17.59 13.77 8.52
CA SER A 94 -17.83 12.35 8.77
C SER A 94 -17.20 11.47 7.69
N GLY A 95 -17.14 10.16 7.93
CA GLY A 95 -16.64 9.21 6.92
C GLY A 95 -17.46 9.26 5.62
N LEU A 96 -18.78 9.31 5.73
CA LEU A 96 -19.67 9.44 4.58
C LEU A 96 -19.43 10.75 3.82
N GLU A 97 -19.32 11.89 4.52
CA GLU A 97 -19.09 13.19 3.88
C GLU A 97 -17.74 13.24 3.14
N ASN A 98 -16.67 12.64 3.69
CA ASN A 98 -15.39 12.53 3.01
C ASN A 98 -15.52 11.79 1.67
N LEU A 99 -16.15 10.61 1.67
CA LEU A 99 -16.36 9.81 0.45
C LEU A 99 -17.22 10.55 -0.58
N VAL A 100 -18.33 11.14 -0.14
CA VAL A 100 -19.22 11.93 -1.01
C VAL A 100 -18.50 13.13 -1.60
N LEU A 101 -17.67 13.81 -0.82
CA LEU A 101 -16.87 14.95 -1.29
C LEU A 101 -15.94 14.54 -2.43
N VAL A 102 -15.14 13.45 -2.21
CA VAL A 102 -14.21 12.95 -3.24
C VAL A 102 -14.96 12.45 -4.47
N ALA A 103 -16.09 11.75 -4.31
CA ALA A 103 -16.90 11.29 -5.42
C ALA A 103 -17.44 12.45 -6.27
N ARG A 104 -17.84 13.55 -5.63
CA ARG A 104 -18.27 14.78 -6.34
C ARG A 104 -17.10 15.44 -7.06
N LEU A 105 -15.93 15.55 -6.45
CA LEU A 105 -14.72 16.11 -7.07
C LEU A 105 -14.28 15.31 -8.31
N ARG A 106 -14.52 14.00 -8.28
CA ARG A 106 -14.27 13.10 -9.44
C ARG A 106 -15.46 13.01 -10.40
N HIS A 107 -16.49 13.84 -10.25
CA HIS A 107 -17.69 13.88 -11.11
C HIS A 107 -18.42 12.54 -11.23
N ILE A 108 -18.38 11.72 -10.15
CA ILE A 108 -19.05 10.41 -10.12
C ILE A 108 -20.57 10.59 -10.05
N THR A 109 -21.28 9.83 -10.88
CA THR A 109 -22.73 9.75 -10.82
C THR A 109 -23.15 8.99 -9.56
N ASN A 110 -24.13 9.50 -8.80
CA ASN A 110 -24.63 8.92 -7.55
C ASN A 110 -23.55 8.78 -6.45
N PRO A 111 -22.94 9.90 -6.01
CA PRO A 111 -21.84 9.88 -5.05
C PRO A 111 -22.21 9.21 -3.71
N SER A 112 -23.47 9.34 -3.24
CA SER A 112 -23.92 8.73 -1.98
C SER A 112 -23.92 7.21 -2.07
N ARG A 113 -24.40 6.61 -3.17
CA ARG A 113 -24.40 5.16 -3.35
C ARG A 113 -22.97 4.58 -3.33
N ILE A 114 -22.05 5.21 -4.06
CA ILE A 114 -20.64 4.79 -4.06
C ILE A 114 -20.03 4.90 -2.66
N ALA A 115 -20.40 5.96 -1.92
CA ALA A 115 -19.92 6.12 -0.55
C ALA A 115 -20.45 5.01 0.38
N ASP A 116 -21.74 4.66 0.28
CA ASP A 116 -22.36 3.59 1.07
C ASP A 116 -21.71 2.23 0.76
N ASP A 117 -21.55 1.91 -0.54
CA ASP A 117 -20.89 0.67 -0.99
C ASP A 117 -19.46 0.56 -0.46
N LEU A 118 -18.69 1.66 -0.45
CA LEU A 118 -17.33 1.70 0.08
C LEU A 118 -17.30 1.62 1.60
N LEU A 119 -18.21 2.27 2.32
CA LEU A 119 -18.30 2.16 3.78
C LEU A 119 -18.59 0.72 4.22
N GLU A 120 -19.48 0.02 3.52
CA GLU A 120 -19.76 -1.40 3.77
C GLU A 120 -18.52 -2.26 3.52
N ARG A 121 -17.91 -2.12 2.33
CA ARG A 121 -16.72 -2.87 1.92
C ARG A 121 -15.55 -2.73 2.89
N PHE A 122 -15.34 -1.52 3.44
CA PHE A 122 -14.24 -1.24 4.37
C PHE A 122 -14.63 -1.35 5.85
N ALA A 123 -15.80 -1.94 6.17
CA ALA A 123 -16.31 -2.12 7.53
C ALA A 123 -16.33 -0.81 8.34
N LEU A 124 -16.84 0.27 7.72
CA LEU A 124 -16.98 1.60 8.30
C LEU A 124 -18.43 2.06 8.41
N THR A 125 -19.43 1.22 8.09
CA THR A 125 -20.85 1.55 8.05
C THR A 125 -21.37 2.10 9.40
N GLU A 126 -21.02 1.45 10.51
CA GLU A 126 -21.45 1.89 11.85
C GLU A 126 -20.85 3.25 12.26
N ALA A 127 -19.71 3.61 11.68
CA ALA A 127 -19.01 4.85 11.94
C ALA A 127 -19.30 5.94 10.90
N ALA A 128 -20.07 5.64 9.85
CA ALA A 128 -20.27 6.48 8.68
C ALA A 128 -20.65 7.95 9.00
N ALA A 129 -21.53 8.14 9.97
CA ALA A 129 -22.02 9.46 10.39
C ALA A 129 -21.15 10.16 11.46
N ARG A 130 -20.14 9.46 12.01
CA ARG A 130 -19.25 10.04 13.03
C ARG A 130 -18.17 10.88 12.35
N LYS A 131 -17.74 11.95 13.04
CA LYS A 131 -16.59 12.76 12.60
C LYS A 131 -15.32 11.92 12.56
N VAL A 132 -14.51 12.08 11.50
CA VAL A 132 -13.25 11.34 11.31
C VAL A 132 -12.24 11.65 12.42
N SER A 133 -12.32 12.82 13.07
CA SER A 133 -11.52 13.11 14.28
C SER A 133 -11.69 12.07 15.41
N THR A 134 -12.82 11.35 15.44
CA THR A 134 -13.11 10.30 16.44
C THR A 134 -12.72 8.89 16.00
N TYR A 135 -12.18 8.73 14.78
CA TYR A 135 -11.77 7.44 14.22
C TYR A 135 -10.43 6.99 14.83
N SER A 136 -10.26 5.66 14.97
CA SER A 136 -8.93 5.09 15.22
C SER A 136 -7.99 5.31 14.03
N GLY A 137 -6.69 5.12 14.22
CA GLY A 137 -5.72 5.19 13.12
C GLY A 137 -6.06 4.23 11.98
N GLY A 138 -6.40 2.97 12.30
CA GLY A 138 -6.84 1.96 11.33
C GLY A 138 -8.11 2.36 10.58
N MET A 139 -9.11 2.93 11.27
CA MET A 139 -10.33 3.43 10.63
C MET A 139 -10.05 4.58 9.67
N ARG A 140 -9.19 5.56 10.05
CA ARG A 140 -8.80 6.66 9.17
C ARG A 140 -8.08 6.12 7.92
N ARG A 141 -7.20 5.14 8.10
CA ARG A 141 -6.46 4.54 6.98
C ARG A 141 -7.37 3.76 6.05
N ARG A 142 -8.31 2.98 6.57
CA ARG A 142 -9.32 2.29 5.74
C ARG A 142 -10.19 3.28 4.96
N LEU A 143 -10.60 4.38 5.58
CA LEU A 143 -11.34 5.44 4.90
C LEU A 143 -10.51 6.09 3.77
N ASP A 144 -9.23 6.37 4.01
CA ASP A 144 -8.32 6.94 3.01
C ASP A 144 -8.14 5.99 1.81
N ILE A 145 -7.96 4.68 2.07
CA ILE A 145 -7.92 3.67 1.01
C ILE A 145 -9.26 3.57 0.28
N ALA A 146 -10.39 3.60 0.99
CA ALA A 146 -11.72 3.63 0.37
C ALA A 146 -11.89 4.83 -0.56
N MET A 147 -11.48 6.03 -0.13
CA MET A 147 -11.48 7.24 -0.96
C MET A 147 -10.64 7.08 -2.22
N SER A 148 -9.51 6.37 -2.13
CA SER A 148 -8.63 6.11 -3.26
C SER A 148 -9.25 5.23 -4.35
N LEU A 149 -10.28 4.43 -4.01
CA LEU A 149 -11.02 3.58 -4.95
C LEU A 149 -12.09 4.32 -5.75
N ILE A 150 -12.46 5.53 -5.36
CA ILE A 150 -13.47 6.29 -6.07
C ILE A 150 -13.01 6.54 -7.50
N GLY A 151 -13.81 6.10 -8.47
CA GLY A 151 -13.48 6.16 -9.89
C GLY A 151 -12.80 4.88 -10.44
N ASN A 152 -12.67 3.82 -9.64
CA ASN A 152 -12.11 2.51 -10.03
C ASN A 152 -10.74 2.61 -10.74
N PRO A 153 -9.71 3.22 -10.11
CA PRO A 153 -8.41 3.34 -10.74
C PRO A 153 -7.80 1.94 -10.96
N PRO A 154 -7.26 1.65 -12.15
CA PRO A 154 -6.62 0.36 -12.41
C PRO A 154 -5.30 0.16 -11.65
N VAL A 155 -4.68 1.24 -11.15
CA VAL A 155 -3.44 1.21 -10.37
C VAL A 155 -3.57 2.07 -9.13
N ILE A 156 -3.18 1.53 -7.97
CA ILE A 156 -3.13 2.26 -6.70
C ILE A 156 -1.72 2.20 -6.12
N PHE A 157 -1.22 3.35 -5.70
CA PHE A 157 0.02 3.49 -4.93
C PHE A 157 -0.32 3.66 -3.44
N LEU A 158 0.27 2.83 -2.58
CA LEU A 158 0.15 2.92 -1.13
C LEU A 158 1.53 3.16 -0.52
N ASP A 159 1.78 4.38 -0.04
CA ASP A 159 3.08 4.71 0.57
C ASP A 159 3.01 4.47 2.09
N GLU A 160 3.69 3.39 2.54
CA GLU A 160 3.76 2.93 3.93
C GLU A 160 2.38 2.82 4.62
N PRO A 161 1.45 1.99 4.09
CA PRO A 161 0.03 2.03 4.47
C PRO A 161 -0.28 1.71 5.93
N THR A 162 0.60 1.00 6.65
CA THR A 162 0.37 0.58 8.04
C THR A 162 1.25 1.27 9.06
N THR A 163 2.05 2.27 8.64
CA THR A 163 2.93 3.00 9.56
C THR A 163 2.13 3.69 10.65
N GLY A 164 2.51 3.44 11.91
CA GLY A 164 1.87 4.04 13.09
C GLY A 164 0.55 3.38 13.52
N LEU A 165 0.16 2.27 12.90
CA LEU A 165 -1.00 1.48 13.32
C LEU A 165 -0.62 0.42 14.35
N ASP A 166 -1.58 0.12 15.23
CA ASP A 166 -1.53 -1.03 16.12
C ASP A 166 -1.67 -2.36 15.33
N PRO A 167 -1.36 -3.52 15.92
CA PRO A 167 -1.42 -4.81 15.22
C PRO A 167 -2.79 -5.11 14.61
N GLU A 168 -3.89 -4.77 15.29
CA GLU A 168 -5.25 -5.00 14.82
C GLU A 168 -5.56 -4.13 13.59
N GLY A 169 -5.23 -2.83 13.66
CA GLY A 169 -5.39 -1.90 12.54
C GLY A 169 -4.56 -2.28 11.32
N ARG A 170 -3.35 -2.87 11.51
CA ARG A 170 -2.54 -3.39 10.40
C ARG A 170 -3.23 -4.52 9.68
N ILE A 171 -3.76 -5.51 10.41
CA ILE A 171 -4.48 -6.66 9.83
C ILE A 171 -5.70 -6.20 9.04
N GLU A 172 -6.45 -5.23 9.56
CA GLU A 172 -7.61 -4.68 8.85
C GLU A 172 -7.23 -3.98 7.55
N VAL A 173 -6.12 -3.22 7.54
CA VAL A 173 -5.59 -2.60 6.33
C VAL A 173 -5.09 -3.66 5.35
N TRP A 174 -4.41 -4.71 5.81
CA TRP A 174 -3.95 -5.81 4.95
C TRP A 174 -5.11 -6.52 4.25
N LYS A 175 -6.20 -6.79 4.97
CA LYS A 175 -7.42 -7.37 4.37
C LYS A 175 -7.95 -6.45 3.27
N ALA A 176 -8.06 -5.16 3.56
CA ALA A 176 -8.52 -4.18 2.58
C ALA A 176 -7.62 -4.15 1.33
N VAL A 177 -6.29 -4.19 1.48
CA VAL A 177 -5.35 -4.21 0.35
C VAL A 177 -5.47 -5.48 -0.49
N LYS A 178 -5.64 -6.66 0.14
CA LYS A 178 -5.88 -7.93 -0.59
C LYS A 178 -7.17 -7.86 -1.42
N GLU A 179 -8.24 -7.35 -0.86
CA GLU A 179 -9.50 -7.18 -1.58
C GLU A 179 -9.38 -6.28 -2.82
N LEU A 180 -8.47 -5.30 -2.83
CA LEU A 180 -8.21 -4.48 -4.03
C LEU A 180 -7.71 -5.34 -5.19
N ALA A 181 -6.70 -6.18 -4.93
CA ALA A 181 -6.10 -7.05 -5.94
C ALA A 181 -7.08 -8.14 -6.40
N ASP A 182 -7.85 -8.73 -5.48
CA ASP A 182 -8.89 -9.72 -5.80
C ASP A 182 -9.96 -9.16 -6.76
N HIS A 183 -10.19 -7.84 -6.72
CA HIS A 183 -11.07 -7.14 -7.66
C HIS A 183 -10.35 -6.62 -8.92
N GLY A 184 -9.10 -7.03 -9.14
CA GLY A 184 -8.33 -6.72 -10.35
C GLY A 184 -7.58 -5.39 -10.33
N THR A 185 -7.57 -4.65 -9.22
CA THR A 185 -6.77 -3.44 -9.06
C THR A 185 -5.30 -3.81 -8.87
N THR A 186 -4.41 -3.18 -9.61
CA THR A 186 -2.96 -3.33 -9.39
C THR A 186 -2.51 -2.47 -8.23
N VAL A 187 -1.81 -3.04 -7.26
CA VAL A 187 -1.32 -2.32 -6.09
C VAL A 187 0.22 -2.31 -6.09
N LEU A 188 0.81 -1.12 -6.02
CA LEU A 188 2.20 -0.95 -5.64
C LEU A 188 2.23 -0.34 -4.25
N LEU A 189 2.72 -1.09 -3.26
CA LEU A 189 2.90 -0.60 -1.91
C LEU A 189 4.39 -0.43 -1.58
N THR A 190 4.70 0.57 -0.78
CA THR A 190 6.02 0.70 -0.17
C THR A 190 5.94 0.32 1.30
N THR A 191 6.96 -0.32 1.81
CA THR A 191 7.03 -0.67 3.23
C THR A 191 8.47 -0.81 3.72
N GLN A 192 8.66 -0.70 5.01
CA GLN A 192 9.87 -1.09 5.72
C GLN A 192 9.65 -2.35 6.57
N TYR A 193 8.42 -2.84 6.66
CA TYR A 193 8.03 -3.99 7.46
C TYR A 193 8.07 -5.26 6.62
N LEU A 194 8.88 -6.23 7.07
CA LEU A 194 9.06 -7.51 6.38
C LEU A 194 7.78 -8.34 6.37
N ASP A 195 7.09 -8.38 7.50
CA ASP A 195 5.83 -9.10 7.68
C ASP A 195 4.71 -8.58 6.75
N GLU A 196 4.62 -7.25 6.52
CA GLU A 196 3.70 -6.67 5.57
C GLU A 196 3.98 -7.11 4.13
N ALA A 197 5.25 -7.08 3.72
CA ALA A 197 5.65 -7.54 2.40
C ALA A 197 5.41 -9.06 2.21
N GLU A 198 5.69 -9.88 3.24
CA GLU A 198 5.44 -11.33 3.22
C GLU A 198 3.95 -11.66 3.12
N GLU A 199 3.10 -10.92 3.86
CA GLU A 199 1.66 -11.19 3.95
C GLU A 199 0.90 -10.75 2.71
N LEU A 200 1.31 -9.63 2.09
CA LEU A 200 0.53 -8.98 1.02
C LEU A 200 1.03 -9.27 -0.38
N ALA A 201 2.34 -9.34 -0.59
CA ALA A 201 2.88 -9.18 -1.92
C ALA A 201 2.96 -10.47 -2.73
N ASP A 202 2.51 -10.44 -3.98
CA ASP A 202 2.80 -11.47 -4.99
C ASP A 202 4.29 -11.42 -5.40
N ARG A 203 4.86 -10.21 -5.47
CA ARG A 203 6.29 -9.99 -5.74
C ARG A 203 6.84 -8.88 -4.86
N ILE A 204 8.08 -9.05 -4.43
CA ILE A 204 8.79 -8.15 -3.53
C ILE A 204 10.07 -7.71 -4.22
N ALA A 205 10.29 -6.40 -4.32
CA ALA A 205 11.58 -5.82 -4.69
C ALA A 205 12.24 -5.22 -3.44
N ILE A 206 13.47 -5.65 -3.15
CA ILE A 206 14.26 -5.09 -2.05
C ILE A 206 15.07 -3.91 -2.58
N LEU A 207 14.71 -2.70 -2.14
CA LEU A 207 15.37 -1.45 -2.48
C LEU A 207 16.37 -1.06 -1.39
N HIS A 208 17.62 -0.86 -1.77
CA HIS A 208 18.69 -0.44 -0.88
C HIS A 208 19.59 0.58 -1.58
N GLU A 209 19.85 1.71 -0.95
CA GLU A 209 20.70 2.80 -1.47
C GLU A 209 20.38 3.19 -2.94
N GLY A 210 19.10 3.27 -3.27
CA GLY A 210 18.62 3.67 -4.59
C GLY A 210 18.74 2.60 -5.68
N ARG A 211 19.00 1.32 -5.34
CA ARG A 211 19.07 0.20 -6.26
C ARG A 211 18.17 -0.95 -5.82
N ILE A 212 17.56 -1.65 -6.77
CA ILE A 212 16.91 -2.93 -6.47
C ILE A 212 18.00 -4.01 -6.40
N LEU A 213 18.16 -4.59 -5.22
CA LEU A 213 19.10 -5.69 -4.97
C LEU A 213 18.55 -7.00 -5.52
N VAL A 214 17.25 -7.23 -5.37
CA VAL A 214 16.55 -8.43 -5.79
C VAL A 214 15.06 -8.13 -5.98
N ASN A 215 14.45 -8.85 -6.93
CA ASN A 215 13.01 -8.79 -7.21
C ASN A 215 12.51 -10.20 -7.51
N GLY A 216 11.54 -10.69 -6.73
CA GLY A 216 11.01 -12.04 -6.88
C GLY A 216 9.78 -12.27 -6.02
N THR A 217 9.16 -13.45 -6.18
CA THR A 217 8.17 -13.96 -5.24
C THR A 217 8.84 -14.27 -3.90
N LEU A 218 8.06 -14.31 -2.81
CA LEU A 218 8.60 -14.69 -1.49
C LEU A 218 9.36 -16.03 -1.54
N ALA A 219 8.85 -17.01 -2.29
CA ALA A 219 9.49 -18.31 -2.45
C ALA A 219 10.83 -18.22 -3.20
N GLU A 220 10.92 -17.38 -4.25
CA GLU A 220 12.16 -17.12 -4.98
C GLU A 220 13.19 -16.44 -4.08
N LEU A 221 12.77 -15.43 -3.29
CA LEU A 221 13.67 -14.72 -2.37
C LEU A 221 14.20 -15.63 -1.26
N LYS A 222 13.35 -16.48 -0.66
CA LYS A 222 13.77 -17.44 0.37
C LYS A 222 14.78 -18.46 -0.14
N ARG A 223 14.78 -18.80 -1.44
CA ARG A 223 15.77 -19.71 -2.07
C ARG A 223 17.17 -19.10 -2.25
N LEU A 224 17.31 -17.79 -2.13
CA LEU A 224 18.63 -17.12 -2.19
C LEU A 224 19.50 -17.45 -0.98
N LEU A 225 18.88 -17.88 0.12
CA LEU A 225 19.59 -18.34 1.31
C LEU A 225 19.68 -19.87 1.28
N PRO A 226 20.79 -20.46 1.82
CA PRO A 226 20.87 -21.90 1.99
C PRO A 226 19.69 -22.38 2.84
N PRO A 227 19.18 -23.61 2.59
CA PRO A 227 18.06 -24.15 3.37
C PRO A 227 18.44 -24.10 4.86
N ALA A 228 17.55 -23.51 5.66
CA ALA A 228 17.75 -23.46 7.11
C ALA A 228 17.94 -24.90 7.62
N LYS A 229 18.97 -25.11 8.45
CA LYS A 229 19.06 -26.35 9.23
C LYS A 229 17.78 -26.41 10.06
N VAL A 230 17.08 -27.55 9.99
CA VAL A 230 15.90 -27.78 10.82
C VAL A 230 16.38 -27.89 12.27
N GLU A 231 16.43 -26.77 12.98
CA GLU A 231 16.48 -26.77 14.42
C GLU A 231 15.02 -26.80 14.90
N TYR A 232 14.67 -27.84 15.65
CA TYR A 232 13.42 -27.88 16.38
C TYR A 232 13.50 -26.85 17.51
N VAL A 233 13.25 -25.59 17.20
CA VAL A 233 13.00 -24.56 18.21
C VAL A 233 11.51 -24.62 18.50
N GLU A 234 11.13 -25.01 19.70
CA GLU A 234 9.77 -24.80 20.21
C GLU A 234 9.47 -23.31 20.02
N LYS A 235 8.58 -23.02 19.08
CA LYS A 235 8.19 -21.64 18.81
C LYS A 235 7.39 -21.13 20.00
N GLN A 236 8.06 -20.44 20.90
CA GLN A 236 7.35 -19.75 21.97
C GLN A 236 6.41 -18.70 21.36
N PRO A 237 5.20 -18.57 21.91
CA PRO A 237 4.25 -17.55 21.46
C PRO A 237 4.92 -16.18 21.48
N THR A 238 4.75 -15.43 20.41
CA THR A 238 5.19 -14.04 20.36
C THR A 238 4.29 -13.16 21.23
N LEU A 239 4.75 -11.98 21.61
CA LEU A 239 3.90 -11.02 22.31
C LEU A 239 2.66 -10.65 21.49
N GLU A 240 2.77 -10.67 20.17
CA GLU A 240 1.66 -10.45 19.23
C GLU A 240 0.63 -11.59 19.30
N ASP A 241 1.06 -12.85 19.33
CA ASP A 241 0.17 -14.01 19.53
C ASP A 241 -0.58 -13.92 20.86
N VAL A 242 0.13 -13.51 21.94
CA VAL A 242 -0.48 -13.30 23.26
C VAL A 242 -1.52 -12.16 23.23
N TYR A 243 -1.19 -11.06 22.57
CA TYR A 243 -2.10 -9.91 22.43
C TYR A 243 -3.40 -10.34 21.75
N PHE A 244 -3.34 -11.00 20.59
CA PHE A 244 -4.53 -11.47 19.88
C PHE A 244 -5.33 -12.50 20.65
N ALA A 245 -4.67 -13.43 21.33
CA ALA A 245 -5.38 -14.43 22.16
C ALA A 245 -6.16 -13.78 23.31
N LEU A 246 -5.58 -12.76 23.95
CA LEU A 246 -6.25 -12.03 25.05
C LEU A 246 -7.38 -11.13 24.56
N VAL A 247 -7.19 -10.41 23.47
CA VAL A 247 -8.22 -9.52 22.88
C VAL A 247 -9.40 -10.35 22.36
N ALA A 248 -9.14 -11.47 21.66
CA ALA A 248 -10.20 -12.34 21.13
C ALA A 248 -11.02 -13.02 22.24
N THR A 249 -10.42 -13.33 23.39
CA THR A 249 -11.10 -14.04 24.49
C THR A 249 -11.71 -13.11 25.53
N GLY A 250 -11.32 -11.84 25.55
CA GLY A 250 -11.77 -10.85 26.57
C GLY A 250 -11.47 -11.25 28.01
N LYS A 251 -10.58 -12.24 28.23
CA LYS A 251 -10.25 -12.78 29.56
C LYS A 251 -8.78 -12.51 29.88
N PRO A 252 -8.46 -12.00 31.07
CA PRO A 252 -7.07 -11.95 31.52
C PRO A 252 -6.51 -13.37 31.61
N GLY A 253 -5.26 -13.54 31.18
CA GLY A 253 -4.55 -14.83 31.24
C GLY A 253 -4.64 -15.42 32.65
N LYS A 254 -5.01 -16.71 32.76
CA LYS A 254 -4.97 -17.41 34.04
C LYS A 254 -3.50 -17.58 34.43
N GLU A 255 -3.14 -17.03 35.58
CA GLU A 255 -1.93 -17.47 36.27
C GLU A 255 -2.15 -18.92 36.72
N GLU A 256 -1.48 -19.88 36.06
CA GLU A 256 -1.30 -21.20 36.64
C GLU A 256 -0.24 -21.08 37.74
N LYS A 257 -0.66 -21.45 38.95
CA LYS A 257 0.22 -21.57 40.10
C LYS A 257 1.04 -22.86 40.04
#